data_3e3e3467c9a51b46a71a403cafb0e090
#
_entry.id   3e3e3467c9a51b46a71a403cafb0e090
#
_cell.length_a   1.000
_cell.length_b   1.000
_cell.length_c   1.000
_cell.angle_alpha   90.00
_cell.angle_beta   90.00
_cell.angle_gamma   90.00
#
_symmetry.space_group_name_H-M   'P 1'
#
loop_
_entity.id
_entity.type
_entity.pdbx_description
1 polymer ?
#
loop_
_entity_poly.entity_id
_entity_poly.type
_entity_poly.pdbx_seq_one_letter_code
_entity_poly.pdbx_strand_id
1 'polypeptide(L)'
;MGSEMCIRDSTNIAHVKLDDLVGYELAKQKLIDNTEAFVNGKQANNCLLYGDAGTGKSTSIKAIANQYYDRGLRLIEVYKHQFCDLNDVIAQIKNRNYKFIIYMDDLSFEEFEIEYKYLKAVIEGGLEKKPDNVLIYATSNRRHLIRETFSDKEEVREDMHTSDTVQEKLSLYARFGVSIYFGAPNKKEFQNIVKVLAEKYQVSMDEVTLLAEANKWELSHGGLSGRTAQQFINYLLGKE
;
A
#
# COMPACT_ATOMS: atom_id res chain seq x y z
N MET A 1 -10.99 -24.67 -20.52
CA MET A 1 -9.56 -24.37 -20.33
C MET A 1 -9.47 -23.57 -19.05
N GLY A 2 -9.05 -24.22 -17.96
CA GLY A 2 -8.93 -23.58 -16.65
C GLY A 2 -7.76 -22.62 -16.68
N SER A 3 -8.02 -21.37 -16.37
CA SER A 3 -6.98 -20.40 -16.05
C SER A 3 -6.26 -20.88 -14.80
N GLU A 4 -5.06 -21.42 -14.92
CA GLU A 4 -4.17 -21.65 -13.79
C GLU A 4 -3.77 -20.29 -13.21
N MET A 5 -4.56 -19.85 -12.24
CA MET A 5 -4.21 -18.69 -11.45
C MET A 5 -3.03 -19.08 -10.56
N CYS A 6 -1.82 -18.67 -10.95
CA CYS A 6 -0.63 -18.83 -10.14
C CYS A 6 -0.80 -18.02 -8.84
N ILE A 7 -1.30 -18.68 -7.80
CA ILE A 7 -1.10 -18.20 -6.42
C ILE A 7 0.41 -18.31 -6.20
N ARG A 8 1.14 -17.22 -6.47
CA ARG A 8 2.56 -17.16 -6.15
C ARG A 8 2.67 -17.19 -4.64
N ASP A 9 3.10 -18.33 -4.13
CA ASP A 9 3.50 -18.46 -2.74
C ASP A 9 4.60 -17.43 -2.48
N SER A 10 4.46 -16.69 -1.39
CA SER A 10 5.29 -15.54 -1.02
C SER A 10 6.75 -15.88 -0.66
N THR A 11 7.27 -17.03 -1.10
CA THR A 11 8.66 -17.46 -0.86
C THR A 11 9.71 -16.54 -1.47
N ASN A 12 9.31 -15.55 -2.28
CA ASN A 12 10.21 -14.62 -2.97
C ASN A 12 9.84 -13.14 -2.77
N ILE A 13 9.21 -12.80 -1.63
CA ILE A 13 9.05 -11.39 -1.25
C ILE A 13 10.47 -10.85 -0.96
N ALA A 14 10.81 -9.71 -1.58
CA ALA A 14 12.07 -9.02 -1.28
C ALA A 14 12.27 -8.95 0.24
N HIS A 15 13.45 -9.30 0.73
CA HIS A 15 13.80 -9.32 2.16
C HIS A 15 13.85 -7.91 2.75
N VAL A 16 12.69 -7.24 2.75
CA VAL A 16 12.50 -5.90 3.29
C VAL A 16 11.99 -6.02 4.71
N LYS A 17 12.59 -5.27 5.62
CA LYS A 17 12.14 -5.13 7.02
C LYS A 17 11.46 -3.77 7.20
N LEU A 18 10.56 -3.67 8.20
CA LEU A 18 9.96 -2.39 8.55
C LEU A 18 10.98 -1.35 9.02
N ASP A 19 12.07 -1.80 9.64
CA ASP A 19 13.17 -0.94 10.07
C ASP A 19 13.96 -0.35 8.89
N ASP A 20 13.87 -0.95 7.70
CA ASP A 20 14.48 -0.39 6.49
C ASP A 20 13.75 0.87 6.00
N LEU A 21 12.50 1.08 6.43
CA LEU A 21 11.72 2.26 6.13
C LEU A 21 11.97 3.34 7.18
N VAL A 22 12.73 4.36 6.83
CA VAL A 22 13.07 5.47 7.72
C VAL A 22 11.88 6.40 7.91
N GLY A 23 11.52 6.69 9.16
CA GLY A 23 10.37 7.52 9.50
C GLY A 23 9.05 6.74 9.52
N TYR A 24 7.94 7.48 9.51
CA TYR A 24 6.57 6.94 9.50
C TYR A 24 6.20 6.08 10.73
N GLU A 25 6.76 6.36 11.91
CA GLU A 25 6.63 5.51 13.10
C GLU A 25 5.17 5.26 13.50
N LEU A 26 4.32 6.30 13.49
CA LEU A 26 2.90 6.16 13.79
C LEU A 26 2.16 5.33 12.73
N ALA A 27 2.53 5.47 11.46
CA ALA A 27 1.94 4.70 10.38
C ALA A 27 2.33 3.23 10.46
N LYS A 28 3.62 2.95 10.71
CA LYS A 28 4.14 1.60 10.94
C LYS A 28 3.46 0.94 12.14
N GLN A 29 3.33 1.66 13.26
CA GLN A 29 2.71 1.11 14.46
C GLN A 29 1.24 0.72 14.23
N LYS A 30 0.45 1.56 13.55
CA LYS A 30 -0.94 1.22 13.19
C LYS A 30 -1.03 -0.03 12.31
N LEU A 31 -0.11 -0.18 11.35
CA LEU A 31 -0.05 -1.36 10.49
C LEU A 31 0.32 -2.61 11.28
N ILE A 32 1.30 -2.51 12.19
CA ILE A 32 1.73 -3.58 13.09
C ILE A 32 0.57 -4.00 13.98
N ASP A 33 -0.06 -3.08 14.68
CA ASP A 33 -1.15 -3.36 15.63
C ASP A 33 -2.30 -4.12 14.98
N ASN A 34 -2.73 -3.67 13.78
CA ASN A 34 -3.82 -4.32 13.03
C ASN A 34 -3.40 -5.72 12.54
N THR A 35 -2.17 -5.86 12.06
CA THR A 35 -1.69 -7.15 11.55
C THR A 35 -1.42 -8.14 12.69
N GLU A 36 -0.89 -7.68 13.81
CA GLU A 36 -0.64 -8.51 14.98
C GLU A 36 -1.95 -9.02 15.59
N ALA A 37 -2.98 -8.17 15.69
CA ALA A 37 -4.30 -8.60 16.10
C ALA A 37 -4.83 -9.72 15.21
N PHE A 38 -4.69 -9.59 13.89
CA PHE A 38 -5.10 -10.59 12.91
C PHE A 38 -4.36 -11.92 13.06
N VAL A 39 -3.04 -11.88 13.15
CA VAL A 39 -2.19 -13.08 13.30
C VAL A 39 -2.50 -13.80 14.60
N ASN A 40 -2.81 -13.06 15.69
CA ASN A 40 -3.23 -13.60 16.99
C ASN A 40 -4.67 -14.12 17.00
N GLY A 41 -5.38 -14.13 15.86
CA GLY A 41 -6.77 -14.60 15.78
C GLY A 41 -7.81 -13.64 16.38
N LYS A 42 -7.42 -12.41 16.69
CA LYS A 42 -8.34 -11.35 17.10
C LYS A 42 -9.02 -10.70 15.90
N GLN A 43 -10.09 -9.95 16.14
CA GLN A 43 -10.72 -9.16 15.09
C GLN A 43 -9.75 -8.07 14.59
N ALA A 44 -9.64 -7.95 13.28
CA ALA A 44 -8.84 -6.95 12.61
C ALA A 44 -9.56 -6.46 11.34
N ASN A 45 -9.14 -5.32 10.83
CA ASN A 45 -9.79 -4.65 9.72
C ASN A 45 -9.00 -4.78 8.42
N ASN A 46 -9.68 -4.66 7.28
CA ASN A 46 -9.01 -4.36 6.03
C ASN A 46 -8.27 -3.03 6.15
N CYS A 47 -7.13 -2.90 5.49
CA CYS A 47 -6.25 -1.75 5.66
C CYS A 47 -5.95 -1.08 4.32
N LEU A 48 -6.08 0.24 4.28
CA LEU A 48 -5.71 1.07 3.15
C LEU A 48 -4.55 2.00 3.53
N LEU A 49 -3.42 1.84 2.85
CA LEU A 49 -2.29 2.78 2.93
C LEU A 49 -2.41 3.76 1.78
N TYR A 50 -2.58 5.04 2.06
CA TYR A 50 -2.76 6.06 1.03
C TYR A 50 -1.82 7.25 1.23
N GLY A 51 -1.58 8.02 0.17
CA GLY A 51 -0.74 9.21 0.23
C GLY A 51 0.25 9.29 -0.92
N ASP A 52 1.31 10.06 -0.77
CA ASP A 52 2.20 10.42 -1.85
C ASP A 52 3.00 9.23 -2.41
N ALA A 53 3.38 9.32 -3.69
CA ALA A 53 4.16 8.28 -4.35
C ALA A 53 5.58 8.18 -3.75
N GLY A 54 6.14 6.97 -3.69
CA GLY A 54 7.51 6.77 -3.22
C GLY A 54 7.72 6.88 -1.71
N THR A 55 6.66 6.92 -0.90
CA THR A 55 6.71 7.04 0.57
C THR A 55 6.82 5.71 1.32
N GLY A 56 6.89 4.59 0.61
CA GLY A 56 7.10 3.28 1.23
C GLY A 56 5.84 2.47 1.56
N LYS A 57 4.65 2.85 1.06
CA LYS A 57 3.38 2.13 1.28
C LYS A 57 3.47 0.64 0.95
N SER A 58 3.81 0.32 -0.30
CA SER A 58 3.94 -1.07 -0.79
C SER A 58 5.07 -1.82 -0.06
N THR A 59 6.16 -1.12 0.23
CA THR A 59 7.28 -1.64 1.02
C THR A 59 6.85 -2.05 2.42
N SER A 60 6.01 -1.24 3.09
CA SER A 60 5.50 -1.53 4.43
C SER A 60 4.64 -2.79 4.47
N ILE A 61 3.77 -3.01 3.47
CA ILE A 61 2.94 -4.22 3.39
C ILE A 61 3.81 -5.46 3.17
N LYS A 62 4.80 -5.38 2.28
CA LYS A 62 5.74 -6.49 2.04
C LYS A 62 6.58 -6.80 3.28
N ALA A 63 7.06 -5.76 3.97
CA ALA A 63 7.84 -5.90 5.19
C ALA A 63 7.04 -6.54 6.33
N ILE A 64 5.78 -6.13 6.54
CA ILE A 64 4.93 -6.73 7.57
C ILE A 64 4.61 -8.20 7.26
N ALA A 65 4.42 -8.56 5.99
CA ALA A 65 4.21 -9.94 5.58
C ALA A 65 5.43 -10.81 5.88
N ASN A 66 6.64 -10.31 5.64
CA ASN A 66 7.89 -10.98 6.01
C ASN A 66 8.02 -11.16 7.52
N GLN A 67 7.73 -10.11 8.29
CA GLN A 67 7.83 -10.12 9.76
C GLN A 67 6.96 -11.19 10.42
N TYR A 68 5.78 -11.46 9.86
CA TYR A 68 4.84 -12.43 10.43
C TYR A 68 4.77 -13.76 9.66
N TYR A 69 5.67 -13.99 8.70
CA TYR A 69 5.69 -15.19 7.88
C TYR A 69 5.79 -16.47 8.72
N ASP A 70 6.71 -16.50 9.69
CA ASP A 70 6.93 -17.65 10.58
C ASP A 70 5.76 -17.88 11.54
N ARG A 71 4.91 -16.87 11.73
CA ARG A 71 3.68 -16.94 12.51
C ARG A 71 2.45 -17.31 11.66
N GLY A 72 2.67 -17.78 10.44
CA GLY A 72 1.62 -18.28 9.56
C GLY A 72 0.94 -17.23 8.69
N LEU A 73 1.47 -16.02 8.59
CA LEU A 73 0.96 -15.01 7.65
C LEU A 73 1.44 -15.30 6.22
N ARG A 74 0.55 -15.15 5.26
CA ARG A 74 0.82 -15.28 3.82
C ARG A 74 0.28 -14.08 3.06
N LEU A 75 1.02 -13.61 2.06
CA LEU A 75 0.63 -12.51 1.19
C LEU A 75 0.25 -13.05 -0.19
N ILE A 76 -0.91 -12.65 -0.69
CA ILE A 76 -1.37 -12.96 -2.05
C ILE A 76 -1.54 -11.62 -2.77
N GLU A 77 -0.70 -11.37 -3.76
CA GLU A 77 -0.81 -10.17 -4.59
C GLU A 77 -1.84 -10.40 -5.69
N VAL A 78 -2.81 -9.49 -5.81
CA VAL A 78 -3.89 -9.54 -6.80
C VAL A 78 -3.92 -8.24 -7.56
N TYR A 79 -3.87 -8.34 -8.88
CA TYR A 79 -3.94 -7.19 -9.77
C TYR A 79 -5.39 -6.85 -10.12
N LYS A 80 -5.65 -5.60 -10.47
CA LYS A 80 -6.97 -5.07 -10.75
C LYS A 80 -7.79 -5.91 -11.73
N HIS A 81 -7.18 -6.38 -12.83
CA HIS A 81 -7.85 -7.23 -13.82
C HIS A 81 -8.26 -8.61 -13.30
N GLN A 82 -7.78 -9.02 -12.12
CA GLN A 82 -8.11 -10.30 -11.48
C GLN A 82 -9.22 -10.18 -10.41
N PHE A 83 -9.82 -9.00 -10.24
CA PHE A 83 -10.82 -8.80 -9.18
C PHE A 83 -12.10 -9.61 -9.40
N CYS A 84 -12.43 -9.99 -10.63
CA CYS A 84 -13.51 -10.94 -10.91
C CYS A 84 -13.28 -12.31 -10.26
N ASP A 85 -12.03 -12.73 -10.07
CA ASP A 85 -11.66 -14.04 -9.54
C ASP A 85 -11.44 -14.04 -8.01
N LEU A 86 -11.62 -12.89 -7.33
CA LEU A 86 -11.35 -12.76 -5.88
C LEU A 86 -12.13 -13.76 -5.03
N ASN A 87 -13.39 -14.04 -5.37
CA ASN A 87 -14.20 -15.00 -4.65
C ASN A 87 -13.64 -16.43 -4.76
N ASP A 88 -13.11 -16.79 -5.93
CA ASP A 88 -12.48 -18.10 -6.16
C ASP A 88 -11.16 -18.22 -5.40
N VAL A 89 -10.37 -17.14 -5.34
CA VAL A 89 -9.17 -17.09 -4.48
C VAL A 89 -9.54 -17.31 -3.03
N ILE A 90 -10.52 -16.58 -2.51
CA ILE A 90 -10.97 -16.68 -1.14
C ILE A 90 -11.50 -18.10 -0.84
N ALA A 91 -12.27 -18.71 -1.75
CA ALA A 91 -12.78 -20.06 -1.61
C ALA A 91 -11.66 -21.10 -1.46
N GLN A 92 -10.54 -20.93 -2.17
CA GLN A 92 -9.39 -21.83 -2.10
C GLN A 92 -8.58 -21.73 -0.80
N ILE A 93 -8.61 -20.56 -0.13
CA ILE A 93 -7.78 -20.29 1.06
C ILE A 93 -8.57 -20.28 2.37
N LYS A 94 -9.91 -20.16 2.32
CA LYS A 94 -10.77 -20.03 3.51
C LYS A 94 -10.62 -21.15 4.54
N ASN A 95 -10.30 -22.37 4.09
CA ASN A 95 -10.17 -23.54 4.94
C ASN A 95 -8.71 -23.92 5.28
N ARG A 96 -7.74 -23.10 4.84
CA ARG A 96 -6.32 -23.36 5.13
C ARG A 96 -5.95 -22.83 6.52
N ASN A 97 -5.05 -23.53 7.19
CA ASN A 97 -4.57 -23.18 8.53
C ASN A 97 -3.48 -22.08 8.50
N TYR A 98 -3.71 -21.03 7.69
CA TYR A 98 -2.85 -19.84 7.57
C TYR A 98 -3.71 -18.59 7.63
N LYS A 99 -3.08 -17.46 7.96
CA LYS A 99 -3.67 -16.12 7.82
C LYS A 99 -3.23 -15.53 6.48
N PHE A 100 -4.16 -14.98 5.72
CA PHE A 100 -3.90 -14.46 4.39
C PHE A 100 -4.20 -12.96 4.31
N ILE A 101 -3.25 -12.20 3.77
CA ILE A 101 -3.47 -10.83 3.32
C ILE A 101 -3.57 -10.87 1.80
N ILE A 102 -4.73 -10.49 1.25
CA ILE A 102 -4.88 -10.20 -0.17
C ILE A 102 -4.41 -8.76 -0.39
N TYR A 103 -3.33 -8.62 -1.14
CA TYR A 103 -2.67 -7.35 -1.36
C TYR A 103 -2.98 -6.79 -2.75
N MET A 104 -3.37 -5.52 -2.78
CA MET A 104 -3.68 -4.76 -3.99
C MET A 104 -2.81 -3.51 -4.04
N ASP A 105 -1.87 -3.48 -5.00
CA ASP A 105 -0.96 -2.34 -5.15
C ASP A 105 -1.57 -1.28 -6.07
N ASP A 106 -1.33 0.00 -5.73
CA ASP A 106 -1.74 1.20 -6.49
C ASP A 106 -3.23 1.19 -6.88
N LEU A 107 -4.08 0.89 -5.90
CA LEU A 107 -5.52 0.80 -6.09
C LEU A 107 -6.09 2.17 -6.46
N SER A 108 -6.65 2.25 -7.66
CA SER A 108 -7.37 3.41 -8.16
C SER A 108 -8.41 2.97 -9.19
N PHE A 109 -9.55 3.65 -9.22
CA PHE A 109 -10.62 3.39 -10.17
C PHE A 109 -10.93 4.66 -10.97
N GLU A 110 -11.16 4.47 -12.25
CA GLU A 110 -11.79 5.49 -13.07
C GLU A 110 -13.32 5.39 -12.89
N GLU A 111 -14.03 6.41 -13.32
CA GLU A 111 -15.49 6.41 -13.31
C GLU A 111 -16.03 5.27 -14.19
N PHE A 112 -17.01 4.51 -13.68
CA PHE A 112 -17.65 3.37 -14.36
C PHE A 112 -16.82 2.08 -14.53
N GLU A 113 -15.66 1.93 -13.89
CA GLU A 113 -14.94 0.65 -13.91
C GLU A 113 -15.68 -0.45 -13.15
N ILE A 114 -15.86 -1.60 -13.79
CA ILE A 114 -16.59 -2.74 -13.22
C ILE A 114 -15.83 -3.38 -12.05
N GLU A 115 -14.51 -3.29 -12.05
CA GLU A 115 -13.61 -3.83 -11.03
C GLU A 115 -13.90 -3.26 -9.64
N TYR A 116 -14.36 -2.02 -9.57
CA TYR A 116 -14.84 -1.41 -8.33
C TYR A 116 -15.99 -2.20 -7.70
N LYS A 117 -16.95 -2.68 -8.52
CA LYS A 117 -18.10 -3.45 -8.04
C LYS A 117 -17.68 -4.81 -7.49
N TYR A 118 -16.71 -5.47 -8.13
CA TYR A 118 -16.17 -6.73 -7.63
C TYR A 118 -15.49 -6.55 -6.27
N LEU A 119 -14.62 -5.54 -6.14
CA LEU A 119 -13.97 -5.27 -4.87
C LEU A 119 -14.95 -4.90 -3.76
N LYS A 120 -15.95 -4.06 -4.07
CA LYS A 120 -17.01 -3.68 -3.14
C LYS A 120 -17.74 -4.92 -2.62
N ALA A 121 -18.16 -5.82 -3.51
CA ALA A 121 -18.86 -7.05 -3.13
C ALA A 121 -18.01 -7.94 -2.20
N VAL A 122 -16.71 -8.06 -2.45
CA VAL A 122 -15.80 -8.88 -1.62
C VAL A 122 -15.56 -8.24 -0.25
N ILE A 123 -15.38 -6.91 -0.19
CA ILE A 123 -15.15 -6.21 1.09
C ILE A 123 -16.41 -6.23 1.96
N GLU A 124 -17.59 -6.12 1.37
CA GLU A 124 -18.89 -6.17 2.08
C GLU A 124 -19.28 -7.59 2.52
N GLY A 125 -18.66 -8.61 1.92
CA GLY A 125 -18.92 -10.02 2.27
C GLY A 125 -20.08 -10.64 1.51
N GLY A 126 -20.69 -9.97 0.55
CA GLY A 126 -21.76 -10.53 -0.31
C GLY A 126 -22.80 -11.38 0.45
N LEU A 127 -23.13 -12.56 -0.11
CA LEU A 127 -23.99 -13.55 0.55
C LEU A 127 -23.24 -14.42 1.57
N GLU A 128 -21.92 -14.58 1.43
CA GLU A 128 -21.06 -15.32 2.37
C GLU A 128 -20.27 -14.31 3.24
N LYS A 129 -20.26 -14.56 4.55
CA LYS A 129 -19.40 -13.80 5.47
C LYS A 129 -17.93 -13.97 5.05
N LYS A 130 -17.18 -12.87 5.00
CA LYS A 130 -15.73 -12.93 4.77
C LYS A 130 -15.07 -13.88 5.79
N PRO A 131 -14.19 -14.79 5.34
CA PRO A 131 -13.51 -15.72 6.24
C PRO A 131 -12.63 -14.97 7.26
N ASP A 132 -12.60 -15.48 8.49
CA ASP A 132 -11.83 -14.87 9.60
C ASP A 132 -10.30 -15.01 9.43
N ASN A 133 -9.85 -15.76 8.42
CA ASN A 133 -8.45 -15.94 8.07
C ASN A 133 -7.98 -15.09 6.87
N VAL A 134 -8.82 -14.15 6.38
CA VAL A 134 -8.52 -13.32 5.21
C VAL A 134 -8.71 -11.84 5.52
N LEU A 135 -7.71 -11.00 5.24
CA LEU A 135 -7.81 -9.54 5.20
C LEU A 135 -7.42 -9.01 3.83
N ILE A 136 -7.90 -7.82 3.51
CA ILE A 136 -7.52 -7.08 2.30
C ILE A 136 -6.68 -5.88 2.71
N TYR A 137 -5.46 -5.81 2.17
CA TYR A 137 -4.59 -4.64 2.30
C TYR A 137 -4.39 -4.02 0.92
N ALA A 138 -4.57 -2.71 0.83
CA ALA A 138 -4.39 -2.00 -0.42
C ALA A 138 -3.48 -0.78 -0.23
N THR A 139 -2.80 -0.40 -1.31
CA THR A 139 -2.13 0.90 -1.38
C THR A 139 -2.82 1.78 -2.41
N SER A 140 -2.76 3.09 -2.21
CA SER A 140 -3.23 4.07 -3.20
C SER A 140 -2.38 5.34 -3.13
N ASN A 141 -2.15 5.94 -4.29
CA ASN A 141 -1.53 7.26 -4.38
C ASN A 141 -2.55 8.38 -4.18
N ARG A 142 -3.80 8.05 -3.89
CA ARG A 142 -4.90 8.99 -3.68
C ARG A 142 -5.64 8.69 -2.39
N ARG A 143 -6.18 9.71 -1.76
CA ARG A 143 -7.08 9.53 -0.61
C ARG A 143 -8.40 8.90 -1.05
N HIS A 144 -8.93 9.33 -2.18
CA HIS A 144 -10.15 8.79 -2.77
C HIS A 144 -9.77 7.79 -3.86
N LEU A 145 -10.24 6.56 -3.74
CA LEU A 145 -9.88 5.46 -4.65
C LEU A 145 -10.44 5.64 -6.06
N ILE A 146 -11.47 6.45 -6.22
CA ILE A 146 -12.08 6.77 -7.51
C ILE A 146 -11.67 8.19 -7.90
N ARG A 147 -11.30 8.38 -9.17
CA ARG A 147 -10.86 9.66 -9.71
C ARG A 147 -12.05 10.65 -9.73
N GLU A 148 -11.83 11.81 -9.14
CA GLU A 148 -12.73 12.96 -9.31
C GLU A 148 -12.41 13.66 -10.63
N THR A 149 -13.40 13.86 -11.48
CA THR A 149 -13.28 14.67 -12.68
C THR A 149 -13.52 16.15 -12.35
N PHE A 150 -13.02 17.06 -13.20
CA PHE A 150 -13.24 18.50 -13.00
C PHE A 150 -14.73 18.88 -13.05
N SER A 151 -15.55 18.14 -13.81
CA SER A 151 -17.00 18.26 -13.85
C SER A 151 -17.66 18.00 -12.48
N ASP A 152 -17.13 17.06 -11.68
CA ASP A 152 -17.67 16.78 -10.34
C ASP A 152 -17.61 18.00 -9.40
N LYS A 153 -16.71 18.97 -9.67
CA LYS A 153 -16.58 20.20 -8.86
C LYS A 153 -17.54 21.32 -9.28
N GLU A 154 -17.96 21.33 -10.53
CA GLU A 154 -18.90 22.32 -11.06
C GLU A 154 -20.35 21.87 -10.88
N GLU A 155 -20.63 20.57 -11.03
CA GLU A 155 -21.96 19.97 -10.89
C GLU A 155 -22.49 19.90 -9.46
N VAL A 156 -21.63 20.02 -8.42
CA VAL A 156 -22.05 20.12 -7.00
C VAL A 156 -23.05 21.30 -6.76
N ARG A 157 -23.28 22.12 -7.78
CA ARG A 157 -24.22 23.23 -7.70
C ARG A 157 -25.59 22.98 -8.32
N GLU A 158 -25.81 21.92 -9.11
CA GLU A 158 -27.07 21.85 -9.90
C GLU A 158 -27.85 20.53 -9.92
N ASP A 159 -27.34 19.34 -9.44
CA ASP A 159 -28.17 18.12 -9.51
C ASP A 159 -28.00 17.10 -8.39
N MET A 160 -29.14 16.56 -7.90
CA MET A 160 -29.23 15.50 -6.87
C MET A 160 -28.59 14.17 -7.30
N HIS A 161 -28.30 13.94 -8.58
CA HIS A 161 -27.70 12.71 -9.10
C HIS A 161 -26.18 12.61 -8.87
N THR A 162 -25.50 13.73 -8.72
CA THR A 162 -24.05 13.78 -8.38
C THR A 162 -23.77 13.32 -6.96
N SER A 163 -24.75 13.42 -6.06
CA SER A 163 -24.61 13.01 -4.67
C SER A 163 -24.41 11.49 -4.53
N ASP A 164 -25.02 10.68 -5.38
CA ASP A 164 -24.97 9.21 -5.28
C ASP A 164 -23.59 8.66 -5.70
N THR A 165 -23.00 9.21 -6.76
CA THR A 165 -21.67 8.83 -7.24
C THR A 165 -20.57 9.22 -6.24
N VAL A 166 -20.66 10.40 -5.65
CA VAL A 166 -19.72 10.85 -4.60
C VAL A 166 -19.87 10.02 -3.34
N GLN A 167 -21.09 9.68 -2.93
CA GLN A 167 -21.33 8.79 -1.78
C GLN A 167 -20.82 7.37 -2.04
N GLU A 168 -20.95 6.83 -3.23
CA GLU A 168 -20.36 5.54 -3.59
C GLU A 168 -18.83 5.57 -3.56
N LYS A 169 -18.22 6.66 -4.06
CA LYS A 169 -16.76 6.90 -4.03
C LYS A 169 -16.21 6.91 -2.59
N LEU A 170 -16.89 7.60 -1.69
CA LEU A 170 -16.52 7.67 -0.26
C LEU A 170 -16.78 6.34 0.47
N SER A 171 -17.77 5.58 0.02
CA SER A 171 -18.21 4.36 0.68
C SER A 171 -17.18 3.25 0.63
N LEU A 172 -16.41 3.10 -0.45
CA LEU A 172 -15.35 2.08 -0.54
C LEU A 172 -14.19 2.37 0.41
N TYR A 173 -13.78 3.65 0.51
CA TYR A 173 -12.74 4.08 1.45
C TYR A 173 -13.13 3.75 2.91
N ALA A 174 -14.36 4.07 3.30
CA ALA A 174 -14.87 3.81 4.64
C ALA A 174 -14.91 2.31 5.02
N ARG A 175 -14.99 1.42 4.03
CA ARG A 175 -15.04 -0.03 4.24
C ARG A 175 -13.70 -0.66 4.58
N PHE A 176 -12.58 0.04 4.42
CA PHE A 176 -11.29 -0.48 4.82
C PHE A 176 -11.10 -0.53 6.35
N GLY A 177 -11.91 0.18 7.13
CA GLY A 177 -11.84 0.16 8.59
C GLY A 177 -10.57 0.77 9.18
N VAL A 178 -9.39 0.46 8.63
CA VAL A 178 -8.12 1.10 8.98
C VAL A 178 -7.55 1.82 7.75
N SER A 179 -7.32 3.12 7.89
CA SER A 179 -6.70 3.95 6.86
C SER A 179 -5.45 4.63 7.41
N ILE A 180 -4.33 4.47 6.71
CA ILE A 180 -3.02 4.94 7.13
C ILE A 180 -2.45 5.87 6.08
N TYR A 181 -2.16 7.11 6.49
CA TYR A 181 -1.60 8.12 5.60
C TYR A 181 -0.08 8.09 5.57
N PHE A 182 0.48 8.11 4.37
CA PHE A 182 1.90 8.21 4.06
C PHE A 182 2.15 9.47 3.24
N GLY A 183 2.38 10.60 3.91
CA GLY A 183 2.69 11.88 3.26
C GLY A 183 4.12 11.95 2.77
N ALA A 184 4.38 12.83 1.79
CA ALA A 184 5.74 13.15 1.39
C ALA A 184 6.54 13.68 2.58
N PRO A 185 7.80 13.26 2.77
CA PRO A 185 8.63 13.76 3.84
C PRO A 185 8.94 15.25 3.62
N ASN A 186 9.04 16.01 4.69
CA ASN A 186 9.59 17.35 4.61
C ASN A 186 11.12 17.31 4.35
N LYS A 187 11.74 18.45 4.11
CA LYS A 187 13.16 18.52 3.78
C LYS A 187 14.08 17.91 4.84
N LYS A 188 13.76 18.10 6.12
CA LYS A 188 14.56 17.53 7.23
C LYS A 188 14.41 16.01 7.29
N GLU A 189 13.20 15.51 7.11
CA GLU A 189 12.91 14.07 7.07
C GLU A 189 13.58 13.41 5.87
N PHE A 190 13.53 14.04 4.69
CA PHE A 190 14.25 13.58 3.50
C PHE A 190 15.75 13.48 3.72
N GLN A 191 16.35 14.54 4.29
CA GLN A 191 17.77 14.54 4.64
C GLN A 191 18.11 13.44 5.63
N ASN A 192 17.26 13.19 6.63
CA ASN A 192 17.44 12.08 7.55
C ASN A 192 17.38 10.73 6.85
N ILE A 193 16.44 10.53 5.91
CA ILE A 193 16.37 9.32 5.09
C ILE A 193 17.69 9.11 4.32
N VAL A 194 18.20 10.18 3.70
CA VAL A 194 19.47 10.11 2.95
C VAL A 194 20.64 9.73 3.86
N LYS A 195 20.75 10.31 5.06
CA LYS A 195 21.81 9.97 6.02
C LYS A 195 21.76 8.51 6.43
N VAL A 196 20.60 8.03 6.85
CA VAL A 196 20.43 6.64 7.28
C VAL A 196 20.75 5.67 6.14
N LEU A 197 20.35 5.98 4.91
CA LEU A 197 20.67 5.16 3.76
C LEU A 197 22.18 5.20 3.42
N ALA A 198 22.80 6.38 3.47
CA ALA A 198 24.24 6.52 3.23
C ALA A 198 25.07 5.73 4.25
N GLU A 199 24.70 5.78 5.53
CA GLU A 199 25.31 4.98 6.59
C GLU A 199 25.12 3.48 6.36
N LYS A 200 23.89 3.04 6.05
CA LYS A 200 23.55 1.65 5.77
C LYS A 200 24.38 1.07 4.61
N TYR A 201 24.57 1.85 3.55
CA TYR A 201 25.30 1.44 2.36
C TYR A 201 26.79 1.85 2.37
N GLN A 202 27.27 2.43 3.49
CA GLN A 202 28.67 2.82 3.70
C GLN A 202 29.22 3.78 2.61
N VAL A 203 28.39 4.74 2.18
CA VAL A 203 28.79 5.74 1.19
C VAL A 203 29.91 6.63 1.74
N SER A 204 31.04 6.70 1.03
CA SER A 204 32.25 7.46 1.42
C SER A 204 32.16 8.95 1.04
N MET A 205 31.22 9.68 1.65
CA MET A 205 31.03 11.12 1.41
C MET A 205 30.78 11.83 2.74
N ASP A 206 31.34 13.03 2.91
CA ASP A 206 31.07 13.86 4.09
C ASP A 206 29.60 14.30 4.10
N GLU A 207 29.04 14.48 5.30
CA GLU A 207 27.63 14.77 5.49
C GLU A 207 27.17 16.07 4.77
N VAL A 208 27.99 17.12 4.79
CA VAL A 208 27.64 18.42 4.21
C VAL A 208 27.49 18.31 2.69
N THR A 209 28.46 17.66 2.05
CA THR A 209 28.43 17.40 0.60
C THR A 209 27.30 16.47 0.23
N LEU A 210 27.10 15.39 1.00
CA LEU A 210 26.02 14.42 0.79
C LEU A 210 24.65 15.10 0.74
N LEU A 211 24.34 15.93 1.74
CA LEU A 211 23.06 16.62 1.83
C LEU A 211 22.91 17.72 0.76
N ALA A 212 23.99 18.41 0.40
CA ALA A 212 23.95 19.39 -0.68
C ALA A 212 23.64 18.72 -2.03
N GLU A 213 24.28 17.60 -2.34
CA GLU A 213 24.05 16.85 -3.56
C GLU A 213 22.67 16.18 -3.56
N ALA A 214 22.20 15.64 -2.43
CA ALA A 214 20.85 15.09 -2.30
C ALA A 214 19.76 16.15 -2.55
N ASN A 215 19.95 17.37 -2.06
CA ASN A 215 19.01 18.49 -2.31
C ASN A 215 18.99 18.93 -3.79
N LYS A 216 20.11 18.83 -4.50
CA LYS A 216 20.15 19.08 -5.96
C LYS A 216 19.45 17.96 -6.72
N TRP A 217 19.70 16.71 -6.28
CA TRP A 217 19.11 15.52 -6.90
C TRP A 217 17.59 15.54 -6.85
N GLU A 218 16.99 15.83 -5.69
CA GLU A 218 15.54 15.82 -5.51
C GLU A 218 14.81 16.81 -6.43
N LEU A 219 15.40 17.97 -6.70
CA LEU A 219 14.82 18.99 -7.58
C LEU A 219 14.63 18.50 -9.03
N SER A 220 15.45 17.55 -9.48
CA SER A 220 15.43 17.03 -10.84
C SER A 220 14.85 15.60 -10.95
N HIS A 221 14.59 14.92 -9.82
CA HIS A 221 14.24 13.49 -9.79
C HIS A 221 12.93 13.19 -9.03
N GLY A 222 11.95 14.07 -9.11
CA GLY A 222 10.59 13.78 -8.64
C GLY A 222 10.29 14.21 -7.20
N GLY A 223 11.13 15.04 -6.59
CA GLY A 223 10.86 15.67 -5.30
C GLY A 223 11.20 14.80 -4.09
N LEU A 224 10.74 15.24 -2.93
CA LEU A 224 11.07 14.64 -1.64
C LEU A 224 10.33 13.31 -1.45
N SER A 225 11.04 12.18 -1.51
CA SER A 225 10.48 10.86 -1.23
C SER A 225 11.57 9.86 -0.84
N GLY A 226 11.18 8.77 -0.17
CA GLY A 226 12.09 7.65 0.13
C GLY A 226 12.66 7.00 -1.13
N ARG A 227 11.86 6.94 -2.21
CA ARG A 227 12.32 6.44 -3.52
C ARG A 227 13.41 7.33 -4.10
N THR A 228 13.24 8.63 -4.08
CA THR A 228 14.22 9.61 -4.57
C THR A 228 15.53 9.52 -3.78
N ALA A 229 15.45 9.38 -2.45
CA ALA A 229 16.61 9.18 -1.60
C ALA A 229 17.36 7.88 -1.94
N GLN A 230 16.65 6.77 -2.10
CA GLN A 230 17.27 5.48 -2.48
C GLN A 230 17.92 5.54 -3.87
N GLN A 231 17.27 6.20 -4.84
CA GLN A 231 17.84 6.39 -6.19
C GLN A 231 19.13 7.23 -6.15
N PHE A 232 19.16 8.26 -5.30
CA PHE A 232 20.35 9.07 -5.10
C PHE A 232 21.50 8.23 -4.53
N ILE A 233 21.26 7.45 -3.49
CA ILE A 233 22.28 6.57 -2.91
C ILE A 233 22.78 5.53 -3.93
N ASN A 234 21.86 4.90 -4.68
CA ASN A 234 22.23 3.96 -5.74
C ASN A 234 23.11 4.63 -6.83
N TYR A 235 22.83 5.89 -7.15
CA TYR A 235 23.63 6.65 -8.10
C TYR A 235 25.06 6.93 -7.57
N LEU A 236 25.20 7.23 -6.29
CA LEU A 236 26.52 7.41 -5.67
C LEU A 236 27.33 6.12 -5.69
N LEU A 237 26.73 5.01 -5.27
CA LEU A 237 27.37 3.68 -5.27
C LEU A 237 27.78 3.22 -6.68
N GLY A 238 27.06 3.64 -7.71
CA GLY A 238 27.43 3.33 -9.10
C GLY A 238 28.60 4.17 -9.66
N LYS A 239 29.09 5.16 -8.89
CA LYS A 239 30.23 6.00 -9.26
C LYS A 239 31.54 5.62 -8.54
N GLU A 240 31.43 4.87 -7.43
CA GLU A 240 32.56 4.28 -6.71
C GLU A 240 33.07 3.02 -7.48
#